data_659165b2726273559ba4907084ac5ab3
#
_entry.id   659165b2726273559ba4907084ac5ab3
#
_cell.length_a   1.000
_cell.length_b   1.000
_cell.length_c   1.000
_cell.angle_alpha   90.00
_cell.angle_beta   90.00
_cell.angle_gamma   90.00
#
_symmetry.space_group_name_H-M   'P 1'
#
loop_
_entity.id
_entity.type
_entity.pdbx_description
1 polymer ?
#
loop_
_entity_poly.entity_id
_entity_poly.type
_entity_poly.pdbx_seq_one_letter_code
_entity_poly.pdbx_strand_id
1 'polypeptide(L)'
;MKKILLTVLAAAVFTTAMQAQETKGREPGKHRKMERHYRGGHDFKSLNLSDDQKTKLKALQEENRKQMAELRKNENVTVKEWKEKMQAQRKDHQAKVQSLLTADQKAQLEKSRSERKAKMQERSKARSERMKANLGLTDEQSAKLKSNREAMAGKMKAIREDKALSAEAKKTQMMELRKQQQEEMKSILTEEQLQKMKEQRKQRPSRKKI
;
A
#
# COMPACT_ATOMS: atom_id res chain seq x y z
N MET A 1 77.84 -16.03 18.58
CA MET A 1 77.61 -14.70 19.15
C MET A 1 76.50 -14.07 18.35
N LYS A 2 75.28 -14.27 18.76
CA LYS A 2 74.09 -13.63 18.07
C LYS A 2 73.33 -12.86 19.17
N LYS A 3 73.35 -11.54 18.98
CA LYS A 3 72.67 -10.60 19.90
C LYS A 3 71.19 -10.56 19.53
N ILE A 4 70.33 -10.94 20.48
CA ILE A 4 68.85 -10.86 20.38
C ILE A 4 68.47 -9.48 20.86
N LEU A 5 67.94 -8.64 19.97
CA LEU A 5 67.37 -7.35 20.30
C LEU A 5 65.88 -7.60 20.71
N LEU A 6 65.61 -7.30 21.98
CA LEU A 6 64.27 -7.32 22.54
C LEU A 6 63.63 -5.96 22.23
N THR A 7 62.69 -5.93 21.33
CA THR A 7 61.82 -4.75 21.07
C THR A 7 60.61 -4.84 21.99
N VAL A 8 60.54 -3.95 22.97
CA VAL A 8 59.39 -3.75 23.82
C VAL A 8 58.32 -3.00 23.03
N LEU A 9 57.22 -3.66 22.77
CA LEU A 9 56.04 -3.07 22.15
C LEU A 9 55.17 -2.48 23.26
N ALA A 10 55.16 -1.13 23.35
CA ALA A 10 54.27 -0.40 24.24
C ALA A 10 52.84 -0.42 23.67
N ALA A 11 51.96 -1.19 24.31
CA ALA A 11 50.54 -1.19 23.99
C ALA A 11 49.87 0.10 24.55
N ALA A 12 49.60 1.07 23.68
CA ALA A 12 48.78 2.22 24.03
C ALA A 12 47.31 1.78 24.13
N VAL A 13 46.81 1.68 25.33
CA VAL A 13 45.39 1.46 25.60
C VAL A 13 44.64 2.76 25.30
N PHE A 14 44.00 2.84 24.13
CA PHE A 14 43.02 3.89 23.83
C PHE A 14 41.73 3.52 24.55
N THR A 15 41.50 4.11 25.72
CA THR A 15 40.16 4.16 26.33
C THR A 15 39.32 5.16 25.58
N THR A 16 38.55 4.71 24.59
CA THR A 16 37.48 5.51 24.03
C THR A 16 36.37 5.63 25.07
N ALA A 17 36.28 6.79 25.71
CA ALA A 17 35.11 7.18 26.48
C ALA A 17 33.90 7.19 25.57
N MET A 18 33.10 6.14 25.66
CA MET A 18 31.80 6.06 24.99
C MET A 18 30.88 7.00 25.75
N GLN A 19 30.77 8.26 25.29
CA GLN A 19 29.73 9.15 25.74
C GLN A 19 28.38 8.51 25.39
N ALA A 20 27.75 7.95 26.42
CA ALA A 20 26.34 7.56 26.34
C ALA A 20 25.56 8.86 26.08
N GLN A 21 25.20 9.08 24.82
CA GLN A 21 24.13 10.03 24.51
C GLN A 21 22.87 9.47 25.16
N GLU A 22 22.46 10.08 26.26
CA GLU A 22 21.11 9.92 26.79
C GLU A 22 20.14 10.19 25.66
N THR A 23 19.64 9.10 25.06
CA THR A 23 18.45 9.19 24.25
C THR A 23 17.34 9.57 25.22
N LYS A 24 17.03 10.86 25.30
CA LYS A 24 15.81 11.37 25.94
C LYS A 24 14.70 10.40 25.61
N GLY A 25 14.23 9.69 26.64
CA GLY A 25 13.17 8.71 26.54
C GLY A 25 12.04 9.33 25.75
N ARG A 26 11.80 8.80 24.55
CA ARG A 26 10.58 9.06 23.82
C ARG A 26 9.47 8.57 24.74
N GLU A 27 8.81 9.49 25.42
CA GLU A 27 7.54 9.17 26.06
C GLU A 27 6.76 8.29 25.08
N PRO A 28 6.18 7.17 25.52
CA PRO A 28 5.33 6.35 24.66
C PRO A 28 4.22 7.30 24.19
N GLY A 29 4.41 7.81 22.98
CA GLY A 29 3.55 8.82 22.39
C GLY A 29 2.13 8.34 22.59
N LYS A 30 1.30 9.17 23.21
CA LYS A 30 -0.16 9.04 23.26
C LYS A 30 -0.56 8.54 21.88
N HIS A 31 -0.84 7.25 21.75
CA HIS A 31 -1.39 6.68 20.55
C HIS A 31 -2.66 7.47 20.29
N ARG A 32 -2.55 8.56 19.51
CA ARG A 32 -3.71 9.15 18.87
C ARG A 32 -4.39 7.94 18.25
N LYS A 33 -5.51 7.53 18.83
CA LYS A 33 -6.43 6.60 18.20
C LYS A 33 -6.73 7.23 16.85
N MET A 34 -5.89 6.92 15.83
CA MET A 34 -6.29 7.12 14.47
C MET A 34 -7.49 6.21 14.34
N GLU A 35 -8.67 6.82 14.41
CA GLU A 35 -9.83 6.24 13.79
C GLU A 35 -9.40 6.00 12.35
N ARG A 36 -8.84 4.83 12.11
CA ARG A 36 -8.67 4.32 10.76
C ARG A 36 -10.09 4.21 10.26
N HIS A 37 -10.58 5.29 9.67
CA HIS A 37 -11.82 5.26 8.94
C HIS A 37 -11.71 4.07 8.01
N TYR A 38 -12.35 3.01 8.42
CA TYR A 38 -12.46 1.77 7.67
C TYR A 38 -12.94 2.18 6.28
N ARG A 39 -12.14 1.97 5.25
CA ARG A 39 -12.42 2.44 3.87
C ARG A 39 -13.78 1.99 3.33
N GLY A 40 -14.45 1.05 4.00
CA GLY A 40 -15.83 0.60 3.74
C GLY A 40 -16.92 1.36 4.50
N GLY A 41 -16.61 2.09 5.57
CA GLY A 41 -17.60 2.74 6.41
C GLY A 41 -18.31 3.93 5.78
N HIS A 42 -17.76 4.51 4.72
CA HIS A 42 -18.40 5.61 3.99
C HIS A 42 -19.60 5.18 3.13
N ASP A 43 -19.64 3.90 2.73
CA ASP A 43 -20.70 3.42 1.83
C ASP A 43 -22.04 3.26 2.54
N PHE A 44 -22.00 3.02 3.85
CA PHE A 44 -23.22 2.80 4.64
C PHE A 44 -23.86 4.08 5.18
N LYS A 45 -23.13 5.21 5.17
CA LYS A 45 -23.68 6.49 5.68
C LYS A 45 -24.84 7.02 4.84
N SER A 46 -24.87 6.69 3.56
CA SER A 46 -25.92 7.13 2.63
C SER A 46 -27.12 6.18 2.56
N LEU A 47 -27.12 5.05 3.29
CA LEU A 47 -28.12 4.01 3.12
C LEU A 47 -29.35 4.16 4.05
N ASN A 48 -29.45 5.25 4.81
CA ASN A 48 -30.56 5.46 5.76
C ASN A 48 -30.90 4.20 6.59
N LEU A 49 -29.88 3.58 7.19
CA LEU A 49 -30.03 2.39 7.99
C LEU A 49 -30.92 2.66 9.21
N SER A 50 -31.81 1.71 9.55
CA SER A 50 -32.52 1.73 10.82
C SER A 50 -31.57 1.59 12.02
N ASP A 51 -32.00 1.93 13.20
CA ASP A 51 -31.14 1.84 14.39
C ASP A 51 -30.81 0.38 14.74
N ASP A 52 -31.73 -0.54 14.49
CA ASP A 52 -31.48 -1.98 14.60
C ASP A 52 -30.40 -2.43 13.59
N GLN A 53 -30.48 -1.99 12.32
CA GLN A 53 -29.47 -2.26 11.31
C GLN A 53 -28.10 -1.68 11.68
N LYS A 54 -28.05 -0.45 12.21
CA LYS A 54 -26.81 0.18 12.68
C LYS A 54 -26.16 -0.62 13.81
N THR A 55 -26.99 -1.07 14.77
CA THR A 55 -26.52 -1.87 15.91
C THR A 55 -25.96 -3.22 15.44
N LYS A 56 -26.70 -3.94 14.59
CA LYS A 56 -26.24 -5.21 14.01
C LYS A 56 -24.98 -5.04 13.15
N LEU A 57 -24.92 -3.99 12.35
CA LEU A 57 -23.74 -3.68 11.54
C LEU A 57 -22.52 -3.40 12.40
N LYS A 58 -22.68 -2.65 13.50
CA LYS A 58 -21.60 -2.38 14.45
C LYS A 58 -21.12 -3.68 15.12
N ALA A 59 -22.03 -4.53 15.57
CA ALA A 59 -21.69 -5.83 16.14
C ALA A 59 -20.90 -6.71 15.16
N LEU A 60 -21.35 -6.81 13.89
CA LEU A 60 -20.64 -7.54 12.85
C LEU A 60 -19.24 -6.96 12.56
N GLN A 61 -19.09 -5.65 12.60
CA GLN A 61 -17.79 -5.00 12.42
C GLN A 61 -16.84 -5.32 13.58
N GLU A 62 -17.33 -5.35 14.80
CA GLU A 62 -16.53 -5.69 15.97
C GLU A 62 -16.15 -7.18 15.98
N GLU A 63 -17.08 -8.06 15.65
CA GLU A 63 -16.82 -9.50 15.49
C GLU A 63 -15.73 -9.72 14.43
N ASN A 64 -15.92 -9.15 13.24
CA ASN A 64 -14.93 -9.25 12.16
C ASN A 64 -13.56 -8.70 12.60
N ARG A 65 -13.53 -7.60 13.35
CA ARG A 65 -12.29 -7.02 13.87
C ARG A 65 -11.57 -7.97 14.84
N LYS A 66 -12.32 -8.62 15.74
CA LYS A 66 -11.79 -9.62 16.67
C LYS A 66 -11.22 -10.82 15.91
N GLN A 67 -11.99 -11.40 14.99
CA GLN A 67 -11.55 -12.54 14.17
C GLN A 67 -10.31 -12.22 13.34
N MET A 68 -10.23 -11.02 12.76
CA MET A 68 -9.06 -10.55 12.05
C MET A 68 -7.84 -10.33 12.95
N ALA A 69 -8.06 -9.93 14.21
CA ALA A 69 -6.99 -9.80 15.19
C ALA A 69 -6.44 -11.16 15.60
N GLU A 70 -7.31 -12.13 15.85
CA GLU A 70 -6.93 -13.51 16.17
C GLU A 70 -6.15 -14.17 15.03
N LEU A 71 -6.59 -14.01 13.78
CA LEU A 71 -5.86 -14.50 12.62
C LEU A 71 -4.44 -13.92 12.51
N ARG A 72 -4.22 -12.70 13.01
CA ARG A 72 -2.88 -12.07 13.00
C ARG A 72 -1.97 -12.54 14.12
N LYS A 73 -2.52 -12.98 15.24
CA LYS A 73 -1.78 -13.50 16.38
C LYS A 73 -1.32 -14.94 16.17
N ASN A 74 -1.94 -15.66 15.25
CA ASN A 74 -1.64 -17.05 15.01
C ASN A 74 -0.35 -17.18 14.19
N GLU A 75 0.78 -17.43 14.87
CA GLU A 75 2.11 -17.55 14.28
C GLU A 75 2.34 -18.89 13.55
N ASN A 76 1.50 -19.90 13.82
CA ASN A 76 1.63 -21.24 13.26
C ASN A 76 0.95 -21.42 11.89
N VAL A 77 0.47 -20.34 11.27
CA VAL A 77 -0.24 -20.41 10.00
C VAL A 77 0.66 -19.94 8.88
N THR A 78 0.78 -20.73 7.81
CA THR A 78 1.50 -20.29 6.63
C THR A 78 0.90 -19.02 6.02
N VAL A 79 1.72 -18.24 5.29
CA VAL A 79 1.24 -17.03 4.59
C VAL A 79 0.11 -17.35 3.61
N LYS A 80 0.11 -18.54 3.00
CA LYS A 80 -0.94 -19.01 2.10
C LYS A 80 -2.25 -19.21 2.85
N GLU A 81 -2.24 -20.04 3.88
CA GLU A 81 -3.42 -20.31 4.73
C GLU A 81 -3.96 -19.03 5.36
N TRP A 82 -3.07 -18.16 5.84
CA TRP A 82 -3.48 -16.86 6.37
C TRP A 82 -4.24 -16.03 5.33
N LYS A 83 -3.77 -15.98 4.06
CA LYS A 83 -4.47 -15.28 2.98
C LYS A 83 -5.83 -15.90 2.68
N GLU A 84 -5.91 -17.22 2.65
CA GLU A 84 -7.15 -17.95 2.39
C GLU A 84 -8.18 -17.69 3.51
N LYS A 85 -7.77 -17.81 4.77
CA LYS A 85 -8.61 -17.50 5.93
C LYS A 85 -9.09 -16.05 5.91
N MET A 86 -8.19 -15.11 5.62
CA MET A 86 -8.53 -13.68 5.48
C MET A 86 -9.51 -13.42 4.34
N GLN A 87 -9.41 -14.13 3.24
CA GLN A 87 -10.32 -13.99 2.11
C GLN A 87 -11.68 -14.59 2.43
N ALA A 88 -11.72 -15.76 3.05
CA ALA A 88 -12.94 -16.40 3.51
C ALA A 88 -13.69 -15.50 4.50
N GLN A 89 -12.98 -14.97 5.50
CA GLN A 89 -13.52 -14.06 6.50
C GLN A 89 -14.13 -12.79 5.89
N ARG A 90 -13.48 -12.22 4.87
CA ARG A 90 -14.01 -11.05 4.16
C ARG A 90 -15.29 -11.37 3.40
N LYS A 91 -15.35 -12.53 2.76
CA LYS A 91 -16.56 -12.98 2.05
C LYS A 91 -17.71 -13.22 3.00
N ASP A 92 -17.46 -13.90 4.11
CA ASP A 92 -18.46 -14.16 5.15
C ASP A 92 -19.01 -12.85 5.74
N HIS A 93 -18.11 -11.96 6.16
CA HIS A 93 -18.51 -10.64 6.65
C HIS A 93 -19.32 -9.85 5.61
N GLN A 94 -18.93 -9.88 4.34
CA GLN A 94 -19.66 -9.21 3.27
C GLN A 94 -21.07 -9.81 3.10
N ALA A 95 -21.21 -11.13 3.14
CA ALA A 95 -22.49 -11.81 3.05
C ALA A 95 -23.40 -11.44 4.22
N LYS A 96 -22.89 -11.49 5.46
CA LYS A 96 -23.60 -11.08 6.67
C LYS A 96 -24.07 -9.62 6.60
N VAL A 97 -23.21 -8.71 6.11
CA VAL A 97 -23.61 -7.30 5.92
C VAL A 97 -24.69 -7.18 4.85
N GLN A 98 -24.58 -7.91 3.75
CA GLN A 98 -25.59 -7.85 2.68
C GLN A 98 -26.94 -8.41 3.15
N SER A 99 -26.96 -9.43 4.03
CA SER A 99 -28.21 -9.97 4.56
C SER A 99 -28.97 -8.99 5.46
N LEU A 100 -28.29 -8.01 6.05
CA LEU A 100 -28.92 -6.95 6.86
C LEU A 100 -29.61 -5.87 6.03
N LEU A 101 -29.27 -5.75 4.74
CA LEU A 101 -29.73 -4.66 3.89
C LEU A 101 -31.01 -5.05 3.15
N THR A 102 -31.94 -4.11 3.02
CA THR A 102 -33.11 -4.23 2.14
C THR A 102 -32.69 -4.23 0.65
N ALA A 103 -33.61 -4.60 -0.23
CA ALA A 103 -33.37 -4.57 -1.67
C ALA A 103 -32.99 -3.16 -2.15
N ASP A 104 -33.69 -2.10 -1.68
CA ASP A 104 -33.40 -0.72 -2.04
C ASP A 104 -32.05 -0.26 -1.53
N GLN A 105 -31.67 -0.64 -0.31
CA GLN A 105 -30.36 -0.32 0.26
C GLN A 105 -29.22 -1.02 -0.52
N LYS A 106 -29.44 -2.25 -0.98
CA LYS A 106 -28.50 -2.95 -1.88
C LYS A 106 -28.33 -2.22 -3.20
N ALA A 107 -29.44 -1.82 -3.83
CA ALA A 107 -29.40 -1.05 -5.09
C ALA A 107 -28.66 0.28 -4.91
N GLN A 108 -28.95 1.01 -3.81
CA GLN A 108 -28.27 2.27 -3.49
C GLN A 108 -26.75 2.06 -3.25
N LEU A 109 -26.38 0.98 -2.59
CA LEU A 109 -24.98 0.62 -2.38
C LEU A 109 -24.25 0.36 -3.69
N GLU A 110 -24.85 -0.38 -4.62
CA GLU A 110 -24.28 -0.65 -5.95
C GLU A 110 -24.19 0.64 -6.78
N LYS A 111 -25.21 1.50 -6.72
CA LYS A 111 -25.17 2.85 -7.34
C LYS A 111 -23.98 3.66 -6.81
N SER A 112 -23.82 3.75 -5.50
CA SER A 112 -22.69 4.45 -4.87
C SER A 112 -21.33 3.88 -5.28
N ARG A 113 -21.24 2.55 -5.45
CA ARG A 113 -20.01 1.88 -5.93
C ARG A 113 -19.72 2.22 -7.39
N SER A 114 -20.72 2.19 -8.26
CA SER A 114 -20.58 2.55 -9.67
C SER A 114 -20.18 4.01 -9.85
N GLU A 115 -20.83 4.94 -9.14
CA GLU A 115 -20.48 6.35 -9.14
C GLU A 115 -19.03 6.59 -8.66
N ARG A 116 -18.61 5.88 -7.62
CA ARG A 116 -17.24 5.95 -7.14
C ARG A 116 -16.24 5.45 -8.17
N LYS A 117 -16.57 4.35 -8.85
CA LYS A 117 -15.76 3.82 -9.94
C LYS A 117 -15.66 4.83 -11.09
N ALA A 118 -16.77 5.44 -11.47
CA ALA A 118 -16.79 6.51 -12.49
C ALA A 118 -15.92 7.71 -12.08
N LYS A 119 -16.09 8.22 -10.85
CA LYS A 119 -15.25 9.30 -10.30
C LYS A 119 -13.75 8.94 -10.25
N MET A 120 -13.43 7.68 -9.97
CA MET A 120 -12.03 7.21 -10.00
C MET A 120 -11.47 7.21 -11.44
N GLN A 121 -12.27 6.81 -12.42
CA GLN A 121 -11.89 6.85 -13.83
C GLN A 121 -11.69 8.30 -14.31
N GLU A 122 -12.62 9.18 -13.98
CA GLU A 122 -12.51 10.60 -14.29
C GLU A 122 -11.25 11.24 -13.68
N ARG A 123 -10.99 11.00 -12.40
CA ARG A 123 -9.76 11.45 -11.74
C ARG A 123 -8.50 10.88 -12.40
N SER A 124 -8.56 9.65 -12.89
CA SER A 124 -7.45 9.03 -13.61
C SER A 124 -7.20 9.71 -14.95
N LYS A 125 -8.27 10.03 -15.71
CA LYS A 125 -8.20 10.80 -16.95
C LYS A 125 -7.63 12.20 -16.69
N ALA A 126 -8.21 12.95 -15.74
CA ALA A 126 -7.73 14.29 -15.39
C ALA A 126 -6.27 14.29 -14.94
N ARG A 127 -5.82 13.24 -14.24
CA ARG A 127 -4.40 13.08 -13.88
C ARG A 127 -3.51 12.85 -15.11
N SER A 128 -4.00 12.10 -16.08
CA SER A 128 -3.27 11.85 -17.34
C SER A 128 -3.12 13.15 -18.13
N GLU A 129 -4.20 13.93 -18.26
CA GLU A 129 -4.18 15.23 -18.95
C GLU A 129 -3.23 16.23 -18.24
N ARG A 130 -3.29 16.31 -16.93
CA ARG A 130 -2.34 17.13 -16.16
C ARG A 130 -0.89 16.70 -16.38
N MET A 131 -0.62 15.41 -16.45
CA MET A 131 0.73 14.89 -16.70
C MET A 131 1.16 15.27 -18.12
N LYS A 132 0.28 15.15 -19.12
CA LYS A 132 0.51 15.56 -20.51
C LYS A 132 0.89 17.05 -20.57
N ALA A 133 0.08 17.91 -19.98
CA ALA A 133 0.33 19.34 -19.94
C ALA A 133 1.63 19.72 -19.21
N ASN A 134 1.85 19.14 -18.01
CA ASN A 134 3.01 19.50 -17.19
C ASN A 134 4.36 19.05 -17.78
N LEU A 135 4.37 17.95 -18.50
CA LEU A 135 5.58 17.42 -19.14
C LEU A 135 5.72 17.79 -20.60
N GLY A 136 4.70 18.44 -21.20
CA GLY A 136 4.69 18.75 -22.63
C GLY A 136 4.71 17.47 -23.50
N LEU A 137 3.89 16.45 -23.12
CA LEU A 137 3.86 15.19 -23.86
C LEU A 137 3.14 15.33 -25.17
N THR A 138 3.68 14.69 -26.22
CA THR A 138 2.95 14.53 -27.48
C THR A 138 1.78 13.56 -27.33
N ASP A 139 0.85 13.55 -28.29
CA ASP A 139 -0.26 12.59 -28.28
C ASP A 139 0.23 11.14 -28.36
N GLU A 140 1.24 10.90 -29.17
CA GLU A 140 1.88 9.58 -29.28
C GLU A 140 2.52 9.13 -27.96
N GLN A 141 3.28 10.02 -27.30
CA GLN A 141 3.85 9.71 -25.98
C GLN A 141 2.77 9.41 -24.96
N SER A 142 1.71 10.19 -24.94
CA SER A 142 0.56 9.99 -24.04
C SER A 142 -0.14 8.66 -24.30
N ALA A 143 -0.35 8.29 -25.56
CA ALA A 143 -0.94 7.02 -25.96
C ALA A 143 -0.04 5.82 -25.54
N LYS A 144 1.26 5.89 -25.81
CA LYS A 144 2.24 4.86 -25.39
C LYS A 144 2.27 4.69 -23.87
N LEU A 145 2.32 5.80 -23.11
CA LEU A 145 2.31 5.75 -21.66
C LEU A 145 0.99 5.19 -21.09
N LYS A 146 -0.13 5.44 -21.74
CA LYS A 146 -1.43 4.85 -21.36
C LYS A 146 -1.43 3.35 -21.61
N SER A 147 -1.06 2.91 -22.82
CA SER A 147 -0.96 1.50 -23.19
C SER A 147 -0.03 0.72 -22.25
N ASN A 148 1.17 1.24 -21.98
CA ASN A 148 2.11 0.62 -21.05
C ASN A 148 1.53 0.50 -19.63
N ARG A 149 0.79 1.50 -19.17
CA ARG A 149 0.14 1.44 -17.86
C ARG A 149 -0.95 0.37 -17.79
N GLU A 150 -1.72 0.22 -18.85
CA GLU A 150 -2.77 -0.80 -18.95
C GLU A 150 -2.17 -2.20 -19.02
N ALA A 151 -1.16 -2.42 -19.85
CA ALA A 151 -0.42 -3.67 -19.93
C ALA A 151 0.23 -4.04 -18.59
N MET A 152 0.86 -3.08 -17.92
CA MET A 152 1.44 -3.23 -16.60
C MET A 152 0.39 -3.64 -15.57
N ALA A 153 -0.78 -2.99 -15.56
CA ALA A 153 -1.87 -3.33 -14.64
C ALA A 153 -2.36 -4.77 -14.84
N GLY A 154 -2.44 -5.22 -16.10
CA GLY A 154 -2.76 -6.61 -16.44
C GLY A 154 -1.71 -7.59 -15.91
N LYS A 155 -0.42 -7.35 -16.19
CA LYS A 155 0.69 -8.18 -15.67
C LYS A 155 0.71 -8.23 -14.14
N MET A 156 0.54 -7.08 -13.48
CA MET A 156 0.46 -7.02 -12.02
C MET A 156 -0.71 -7.81 -11.45
N LYS A 157 -1.86 -7.79 -12.13
CA LYS A 157 -3.04 -8.56 -11.74
C LYS A 157 -2.74 -10.05 -11.88
N ALA A 158 -2.21 -10.49 -13.01
CA ALA A 158 -1.84 -11.89 -13.26
C ALA A 158 -0.88 -12.41 -12.18
N ILE A 159 0.20 -11.70 -11.86
CA ILE A 159 1.15 -12.09 -10.81
C ILE A 159 0.46 -12.22 -9.44
N ARG A 160 -0.48 -11.32 -9.10
CA ARG A 160 -1.19 -11.39 -7.82
C ARG A 160 -2.13 -12.58 -7.73
N GLU A 161 -2.81 -12.90 -8.84
CA GLU A 161 -3.84 -13.94 -8.92
C GLU A 161 -3.24 -15.32 -9.13
N ASP A 162 -1.99 -15.40 -9.60
CA ASP A 162 -1.30 -16.68 -9.78
C ASP A 162 -1.15 -17.42 -8.43
N LYS A 163 -1.79 -18.56 -8.33
CA LYS A 163 -1.79 -19.38 -7.11
C LYS A 163 -0.54 -20.26 -6.99
N ALA A 164 0.16 -20.52 -8.11
CA ALA A 164 1.36 -21.34 -8.13
C ALA A 164 2.60 -20.60 -7.62
N LEU A 165 2.63 -19.27 -7.71
CA LEU A 165 3.77 -18.46 -7.27
C LEU A 165 3.82 -18.29 -5.77
N SER A 166 5.00 -18.49 -5.19
CA SER A 166 5.30 -18.16 -3.79
C SER A 166 5.21 -16.64 -3.55
N ALA A 167 5.17 -16.22 -2.28
CA ALA A 167 5.15 -14.79 -1.94
C ALA A 167 6.43 -14.08 -2.38
N GLU A 168 7.58 -14.74 -2.25
CA GLU A 168 8.89 -14.24 -2.68
C GLU A 168 8.96 -14.13 -4.20
N ALA A 169 8.52 -15.15 -4.94
CA ALA A 169 8.47 -15.13 -6.39
C ALA A 169 7.57 -13.99 -6.91
N LYS A 170 6.39 -13.78 -6.29
CA LYS A 170 5.52 -12.64 -6.61
C LYS A 170 6.22 -11.31 -6.35
N LYS A 171 6.94 -11.17 -5.24
CA LYS A 171 7.68 -9.96 -4.90
C LYS A 171 8.76 -9.69 -5.93
N THR A 172 9.54 -10.70 -6.31
CA THR A 172 10.61 -10.60 -7.32
C THR A 172 10.04 -10.19 -8.66
N GLN A 173 9.02 -10.89 -9.16
CA GLN A 173 8.37 -10.54 -10.44
C GLN A 173 7.76 -9.13 -10.43
N MET A 174 7.18 -8.70 -9.31
CA MET A 174 6.65 -7.33 -9.18
C MET A 174 7.76 -6.28 -9.19
N MET A 175 8.94 -6.58 -8.63
CA MET A 175 10.08 -5.67 -8.69
C MET A 175 10.65 -5.60 -10.10
N GLU A 176 10.78 -6.71 -10.77
CA GLU A 176 11.25 -6.79 -12.14
C GLU A 176 10.32 -6.05 -13.11
N LEU A 177 9.02 -6.28 -12.96
CA LEU A 177 8.01 -5.55 -13.72
C LEU A 177 8.09 -4.03 -13.52
N ARG A 178 8.42 -3.56 -12.31
CA ARG A 178 8.64 -2.12 -12.05
C ARG A 178 9.90 -1.58 -12.73
N LYS A 179 10.97 -2.38 -12.80
CA LYS A 179 12.18 -2.01 -13.54
C LYS A 179 11.88 -1.88 -15.02
N GLN A 180 11.20 -2.87 -15.61
CA GLN A 180 10.76 -2.82 -17.01
C GLN A 180 9.94 -1.56 -17.29
N GLN A 181 8.96 -1.25 -16.44
CA GLN A 181 8.18 0.00 -16.57
C GLN A 181 9.05 1.25 -16.55
N GLN A 182 10.08 1.28 -15.72
CA GLN A 182 10.98 2.42 -15.66
C GLN A 182 11.79 2.58 -16.95
N GLU A 183 12.27 1.49 -17.51
CA GLU A 183 13.00 1.52 -18.80
C GLU A 183 12.07 1.88 -19.97
N GLU A 184 10.88 1.31 -20.02
CA GLU A 184 9.84 1.70 -21.00
C GLU A 184 9.48 3.20 -20.90
N MET A 185 9.41 3.74 -19.68
CA MET A 185 9.19 5.18 -19.50
C MET A 185 10.36 6.02 -20.04
N LYS A 186 11.60 5.56 -19.84
CA LYS A 186 12.79 6.25 -20.38
C LYS A 186 12.83 6.21 -21.90
N SER A 187 12.37 5.13 -22.52
CA SER A 187 12.34 5.02 -23.99
C SER A 187 11.25 5.90 -24.64
N ILE A 188 10.20 6.28 -23.91
CA ILE A 188 9.10 7.11 -24.42
C ILE A 188 9.36 8.60 -24.17
N LEU A 189 9.95 8.94 -23.04
CA LEU A 189 10.16 10.33 -22.61
C LEU A 189 11.54 10.85 -22.99
N THR A 190 11.64 12.14 -23.31
CA THR A 190 12.92 12.80 -23.46
C THR A 190 13.61 13.00 -22.11
N GLU A 191 14.93 13.22 -22.12
CA GLU A 191 15.68 13.46 -20.88
C GLU A 191 15.14 14.67 -20.11
N GLU A 192 14.76 15.74 -20.82
CA GLU A 192 14.16 16.92 -20.23
C GLU A 192 12.83 16.61 -19.53
N GLN A 193 11.96 15.80 -20.16
CA GLN A 193 10.69 15.35 -19.58
C GLN A 193 10.91 14.46 -18.35
N LEU A 194 11.91 13.59 -18.39
CA LEU A 194 12.31 12.77 -17.25
C LEU A 194 12.80 13.62 -16.07
N GLN A 195 13.59 14.66 -16.35
CA GLN A 195 14.08 15.57 -15.33
C GLN A 195 12.91 16.36 -14.70
N LYS A 196 12.02 16.94 -15.48
CA LYS A 196 10.79 17.60 -14.99
C LYS A 196 9.95 16.67 -14.09
N MET A 197 9.83 15.41 -14.49
CA MET A 197 9.10 14.41 -13.70
C MET A 197 9.78 14.12 -12.36
N LYS A 198 11.13 14.03 -12.32
CA LYS A 198 11.89 13.84 -11.09
C LYS A 198 11.73 15.03 -10.14
N GLU A 199 11.78 16.26 -10.66
CA GLU A 199 11.59 17.49 -9.89
C GLU A 199 10.19 17.60 -9.29
N GLN A 200 9.15 17.38 -10.07
CA GLN A 200 7.77 17.34 -9.58
C GLN A 200 7.56 16.28 -8.48
N ARG A 201 8.29 15.16 -8.57
CA ARG A 201 8.24 14.14 -7.53
C ARG A 201 8.90 14.58 -6.23
N LYS A 202 10.00 15.35 -6.30
CA LYS A 202 10.68 15.93 -5.13
C LYS A 202 9.82 17.00 -4.46
N GLN A 203 9.12 17.83 -5.24
CA GLN A 203 8.26 18.90 -4.74
C GLN A 203 6.96 18.41 -4.08
N ARG A 204 6.58 17.14 -4.31
CA ARG A 204 5.43 16.58 -3.60
C ARG A 204 5.76 16.49 -2.12
N PRO A 205 4.95 17.15 -1.24
CA PRO A 205 5.15 17.00 0.19
C PRO A 205 5.15 15.51 0.50
N SER A 206 6.25 15.04 1.09
CA SER A 206 6.28 13.65 1.57
C SER A 206 5.06 13.49 2.47
N ARG A 207 4.18 12.55 2.16
CA ARG A 207 3.15 12.17 3.13
C ARG A 207 3.92 11.84 4.40
N LYS A 208 3.90 12.79 5.36
CA LYS A 208 4.46 12.50 6.68
C LYS A 208 3.91 11.15 7.08
N LYS A 209 4.80 10.18 7.30
CA LYS A 209 4.43 8.92 7.95
C LYS A 209 3.96 9.34 9.33
N ILE A 210 2.64 9.55 9.45
CA ILE A 210 1.99 9.81 10.71
C ILE A 210 1.74 8.46 11.35
#